data_edc6c88be651d27b9d7be1c5c0d1c674
#
_entry.id   edc6c88be651d27b9d7be1c5c0d1c674
#
_cell.length_a   1.000
_cell.length_b   1.000
_cell.length_c   1.000
_cell.angle_alpha   90.00
_cell.angle_beta   90.00
_cell.angle_gamma   90.00
#
_symmetry.space_group_name_H-M   'P 1'
#
loop_
_entity.id
_entity.type
_entity.pdbx_description
1 polymer ?
#
loop_
_entity_poly.entity_id
_entity_poly.type
_entity_poly.pdbx_seq_one_letter_code
_entity_poly.pdbx_strand_id
1 'polypeptide(L)'
;MKQSKDERGGKPSASKGEDYEACHGKHQMESGLEDSSSDAAEEGNRIHLWLEDDQAIELVDNELALAKEMESQRCTIMGFVFPDWQDNPPATIIKEERLWYRGNRYSGKADFVAIDGKKALIVDYKCGRIPVSHARENGQMRWNVALLDCKYDLDYVTVALIQPRCGAPTMHTYDLPDIKKARRKVTSTLRKMEGDNPSLRAGEKQCKYCKAKNFCPELNKKQEAITKVGDATTLTTNQLAELLTVLPAVEAKCKAIKAHAKELLQDNPNAIEGWELSTPAPTRSIGNAESAFKELEDESLISPEGFLASCSVSVTKLQREVAEHTGMGPTEAKRRKNEVLASSMSEKQQEPRIRRSA
;
A
#
# COMPACT_ATOMS: atom_id res chain seq x y z
N MET A 1 17.37 15.67 -12.22
CA MET A 1 17.10 14.25 -11.91
C MET A 1 17.15 13.46 -13.22
N LYS A 2 18.01 12.43 -13.34
CA LYS A 2 18.02 11.55 -14.52
C LYS A 2 16.74 10.72 -14.51
N GLN A 3 15.88 10.88 -15.52
CA GLN A 3 14.78 9.92 -15.77
C GLN A 3 15.39 8.51 -15.82
N SER A 4 15.03 7.66 -14.87
CA SER A 4 15.41 6.26 -14.93
C SER A 4 14.79 5.67 -16.19
N LYS A 5 15.63 5.24 -17.11
CA LYS A 5 15.21 4.58 -18.35
C LYS A 5 14.33 3.40 -17.97
N ASP A 6 13.09 3.32 -18.46
CA ASP A 6 12.20 2.18 -18.16
C ASP A 6 12.84 0.88 -18.66
N GLU A 7 13.47 0.15 -17.73
CA GLU A 7 14.14 -1.12 -18.01
C GLU A 7 13.21 -2.18 -18.62
N ARG A 8 11.89 -1.99 -18.49
CA ARG A 8 10.87 -2.91 -19.00
C ARG A 8 10.58 -2.69 -20.48
N GLY A 9 11.03 -1.56 -21.05
CA GLY A 9 10.68 -1.21 -22.44
C GLY A 9 9.16 -1.15 -22.67
N GLY A 10 8.41 -0.63 -21.71
CA GLY A 10 6.95 -0.54 -21.78
C GLY A 10 6.20 -1.87 -21.57
N LYS A 11 6.85 -2.94 -21.13
CA LYS A 11 6.19 -4.25 -20.87
C LYS A 11 5.49 -4.28 -19.52
N PRO A 12 4.44 -5.14 -19.35
CA PRO A 12 3.73 -5.31 -18.08
C PRO A 12 4.65 -5.73 -16.94
N SER A 13 4.27 -5.36 -15.69
CA SER A 13 4.99 -5.72 -14.47
C SER A 13 4.18 -6.67 -13.59
N ALA A 14 4.83 -7.65 -12.96
CA ALA A 14 4.22 -8.55 -11.99
C ALA A 14 3.57 -7.79 -10.81
N SER A 15 4.12 -6.64 -10.40
CA SER A 15 3.57 -5.79 -9.34
C SER A 15 2.15 -5.26 -9.63
N LYS A 16 1.76 -5.19 -10.90
CA LYS A 16 0.40 -4.82 -11.34
C LYS A 16 -0.45 -6.03 -11.75
N GLY A 17 -0.01 -7.26 -11.45
CA GLY A 17 -0.66 -8.48 -11.88
C GLY A 17 -2.14 -8.58 -11.48
N GLU A 18 -2.48 -8.19 -10.23
CA GLU A 18 -3.86 -8.15 -9.76
C GLU A 18 -4.73 -7.18 -10.56
N ASP A 19 -4.19 -6.02 -10.89
CA ASP A 19 -4.88 -5.02 -11.69
C ASP A 19 -5.15 -5.51 -13.11
N TYR A 20 -4.20 -6.21 -13.72
CA TYR A 20 -4.34 -6.79 -15.06
C TYR A 20 -5.36 -7.94 -15.09
N GLU A 21 -5.46 -8.73 -14.03
CA GLU A 21 -6.49 -9.75 -13.89
C GLU A 21 -7.90 -9.14 -13.78
N ALA A 22 -7.99 -7.96 -13.16
CA ALA A 22 -9.25 -7.24 -12.99
C ALA A 22 -9.64 -6.40 -14.22
N CYS A 23 -8.68 -5.80 -14.94
CA CYS A 23 -8.88 -4.94 -16.10
C CYS A 23 -7.81 -5.22 -17.15
N HIS A 24 -8.15 -6.01 -18.17
CA HIS A 24 -7.20 -6.45 -19.18
C HIS A 24 -6.66 -5.29 -20.04
N GLY A 25 -7.47 -4.24 -20.28
CA GLY A 25 -7.05 -3.06 -21.04
C GLY A 25 -6.23 -2.04 -20.27
N LYS A 26 -6.03 -2.24 -18.93
CA LYS A 26 -5.32 -1.26 -18.11
C LYS A 26 -3.92 -0.95 -18.62
N HIS A 27 -3.15 -1.96 -18.96
CA HIS A 27 -1.77 -1.78 -19.44
C HIS A 27 -1.72 -0.94 -20.73
N GLN A 28 -2.59 -1.23 -21.68
CA GLN A 28 -2.68 -0.48 -22.94
C GLN A 28 -3.10 0.98 -22.69
N MET A 29 -4.07 1.20 -21.80
CA MET A 29 -4.54 2.54 -21.44
C MET A 29 -3.49 3.37 -20.69
N GLU A 30 -2.61 2.74 -19.92
CA GLU A 30 -1.53 3.41 -19.19
C GLU A 30 -0.26 3.63 -20.04
N SER A 31 -0.22 3.09 -21.25
CA SER A 31 0.96 3.19 -22.14
C SER A 31 1.25 4.66 -22.49
N GLY A 32 2.51 5.07 -22.34
CA GLY A 32 2.96 6.43 -22.61
C GLY A 32 2.62 7.46 -21.52
N LEU A 33 1.94 7.07 -20.42
CA LEU A 33 1.66 7.96 -19.30
C LEU A 33 2.75 7.89 -18.23
N GLU A 34 3.17 9.05 -17.74
CA GLU A 34 4.18 9.17 -16.69
C GLU A 34 3.72 8.60 -15.34
N ASP A 35 4.67 8.09 -14.56
CA ASP A 35 4.44 7.71 -13.17
C ASP A 35 4.50 8.95 -12.27
N SER A 36 3.52 9.12 -11.39
CA SER A 36 3.59 10.10 -10.30
C SER A 36 4.28 9.47 -9.10
N SER A 37 5.33 10.12 -8.58
CA SER A 37 5.91 9.76 -7.29
C SER A 37 5.14 10.42 -6.14
N SER A 38 5.24 9.83 -4.95
CA SER A 38 4.77 10.41 -3.70
C SER A 38 5.82 10.19 -2.62
N ASP A 39 5.83 11.01 -1.58
CA ASP A 39 6.77 10.88 -0.44
C ASP A 39 6.77 9.47 0.14
N ALA A 40 5.58 8.83 0.23
CA ALA A 40 5.45 7.46 0.70
C ALA A 40 6.08 6.42 -0.26
N ALA A 41 6.07 6.69 -1.57
CA ALA A 41 6.75 5.84 -2.56
C ALA A 41 8.27 6.03 -2.48
N GLU A 42 8.73 7.24 -2.22
CA GLU A 42 10.15 7.54 -2.06
C GLU A 42 10.71 6.94 -0.77
N GLU A 43 9.97 7.03 0.36
CA GLU A 43 10.29 6.32 1.61
C GLU A 43 10.42 4.81 1.34
N GLY A 44 9.45 4.21 0.67
CA GLY A 44 9.48 2.79 0.31
C GLY A 44 10.70 2.43 -0.52
N ASN A 45 11.03 3.23 -1.53
CA ASN A 45 12.19 2.99 -2.39
C ASN A 45 13.53 3.03 -1.61
N ARG A 46 13.68 3.96 -0.65
CA ARG A 46 14.88 4.01 0.22
C ARG A 46 15.00 2.75 1.08
N ILE A 47 13.91 2.32 1.69
CA ILE A 47 13.90 1.11 2.54
C ILE A 47 14.23 -0.14 1.71
N HIS A 48 13.65 -0.28 0.50
CA HIS A 48 13.96 -1.39 -0.40
C HIS A 48 15.43 -1.40 -0.81
N LEU A 49 16.00 -0.23 -1.13
CA LEU A 49 17.42 -0.12 -1.50
C LEU A 49 18.35 -0.55 -0.34
N TRP A 50 18.01 -0.20 0.89
CA TRP A 50 18.73 -0.65 2.07
C TRP A 50 18.65 -2.17 2.26
N LEU A 51 17.46 -2.78 2.03
CA LEU A 51 17.25 -4.24 2.13
C LEU A 51 17.91 -5.03 1.00
N GLU A 52 18.12 -4.40 -0.15
CA GLU A 52 18.85 -4.98 -1.29
C GLU A 52 20.34 -5.06 -1.00
N ASP A 53 20.93 -3.95 -0.54
CA ASP A 53 22.35 -3.82 -0.20
C ASP A 53 22.45 -3.13 1.17
N ASP A 54 22.69 -3.92 2.19
CA ASP A 54 22.55 -3.63 3.64
C ASP A 54 23.20 -2.33 4.14
N GLN A 55 23.80 -1.52 3.29
CA GLN A 55 24.40 -0.23 3.66
C GLN A 55 24.51 0.75 2.49
N ALA A 56 23.81 0.51 1.37
CA ALA A 56 23.90 1.35 0.19
C ALA A 56 23.47 2.81 0.42
N ILE A 57 22.60 3.03 1.44
CA ILE A 57 22.11 4.37 1.80
C ILE A 57 21.92 4.50 3.31
N GLU A 58 22.04 5.72 3.80
CA GLU A 58 21.68 6.09 5.15
C GLU A 58 20.16 6.30 5.26
N LEU A 59 19.53 5.61 6.21
CA LEU A 59 18.10 5.74 6.52
C LEU A 59 17.93 6.57 7.80
N VAL A 60 16.83 7.33 7.88
CA VAL A 60 16.45 7.97 9.13
C VAL A 60 15.94 6.94 10.14
N ASP A 61 16.00 7.23 11.44
CA ASP A 61 15.78 6.27 12.53
C ASP A 61 14.53 5.39 12.38
N ASN A 62 13.40 5.98 12.01
CA ASN A 62 12.16 5.24 11.83
C ASN A 62 12.13 4.36 10.56
N GLU A 63 12.83 4.74 9.51
CA GLU A 63 13.01 3.93 8.29
C GLU A 63 13.94 2.76 8.57
N LEU A 64 15.06 3.03 9.29
CA LEU A 64 16.02 2.01 9.68
C LEU A 64 15.41 0.97 10.62
N ALA A 65 14.62 1.41 11.62
CA ALA A 65 13.89 0.50 12.50
C ALA A 65 12.94 -0.41 11.72
N LEU A 66 12.21 0.15 10.74
CA LEU A 66 11.31 -0.63 9.88
C LEU A 66 12.08 -1.61 8.99
N ALA A 67 13.18 -1.20 8.38
CA ALA A 67 14.03 -2.06 7.54
C ALA A 67 14.58 -3.25 8.34
N LYS A 68 15.11 -3.00 9.55
CA LYS A 68 15.61 -4.06 10.44
C LYS A 68 14.51 -5.02 10.89
N GLU A 69 13.31 -4.53 11.16
CA GLU A 69 12.17 -5.39 11.48
C GLU A 69 11.79 -6.28 10.29
N MET A 70 11.74 -5.73 9.07
CA MET A 70 11.48 -6.50 7.85
C MET A 70 12.55 -7.56 7.62
N GLU A 71 13.81 -7.23 7.81
CA GLU A 71 14.91 -8.19 7.69
C GLU A 71 14.83 -9.31 8.73
N SER A 72 14.55 -8.98 9.98
CA SER A 72 14.36 -9.97 11.06
C SER A 72 13.21 -10.92 10.74
N GLN A 73 12.09 -10.40 10.24
CA GLN A 73 10.95 -11.22 9.81
C GLN A 73 11.30 -12.11 8.60
N ARG A 74 12.08 -11.60 7.63
CA ARG A 74 12.61 -12.40 6.51
C ARG A 74 13.47 -13.55 7.02
N CYS A 75 14.40 -13.31 7.94
CA CYS A 75 15.25 -14.35 8.52
C CYS A 75 14.44 -15.43 9.25
N THR A 76 13.40 -15.03 9.99
CA THR A 76 12.47 -15.97 10.63
C THR A 76 11.75 -16.84 9.60
N ILE A 77 11.26 -16.24 8.50
CA ILE A 77 10.60 -16.96 7.41
C ILE A 77 11.58 -17.89 6.68
N MET A 78 12.83 -17.44 6.48
CA MET A 78 13.91 -18.29 5.92
C MET A 78 14.10 -19.54 6.76
N GLY A 79 14.21 -19.42 8.09
CA GLY A 79 14.32 -20.56 9.00
C GLY A 79 13.12 -21.51 8.96
N PHE A 80 11.92 -20.98 8.72
CA PHE A 80 10.73 -21.80 8.54
C PHE A 80 10.74 -22.58 7.20
N VAL A 81 11.17 -21.95 6.10
CA VAL A 81 11.18 -22.56 4.77
C VAL A 81 12.41 -23.44 4.57
N PHE A 82 13.57 -23.01 5.03
CA PHE A 82 14.87 -23.68 4.94
C PHE A 82 15.47 -23.80 6.34
N PRO A 83 15.13 -24.84 7.13
CA PRO A 83 15.53 -24.93 8.54
C PRO A 83 17.02 -24.77 8.81
N ASP A 84 17.87 -25.31 7.93
CA ASP A 84 19.33 -25.31 8.07
C ASP A 84 20.02 -24.20 7.28
N TRP A 85 19.30 -23.15 6.89
CA TRP A 85 19.79 -22.10 5.97
C TRP A 85 21.03 -21.34 6.47
N GLN A 86 21.26 -21.31 7.76
CA GLN A 86 22.43 -20.65 8.34
C GLN A 86 23.72 -21.46 8.10
N ASP A 87 23.63 -22.79 8.19
CA ASP A 87 24.75 -23.71 7.96
C ASP A 87 24.83 -24.17 6.48
N ASN A 88 23.67 -24.32 5.85
CA ASN A 88 23.50 -24.73 4.45
C ASN A 88 22.61 -23.71 3.71
N PRO A 89 23.17 -22.58 3.27
CA PRO A 89 22.37 -21.56 2.60
C PRO A 89 21.80 -22.06 1.26
N PRO A 90 20.60 -21.58 0.88
CA PRO A 90 20.02 -21.91 -0.43
C PRO A 90 20.99 -21.62 -1.57
N ALA A 91 21.02 -22.51 -2.55
CA ALA A 91 21.97 -22.48 -3.67
C ALA A 91 21.88 -21.18 -4.51
N THR A 92 20.74 -20.53 -4.50
CA THR A 92 20.50 -19.27 -5.22
C THR A 92 19.77 -18.27 -4.36
N ILE A 93 20.33 -17.08 -4.22
CA ILE A 93 19.70 -15.91 -3.64
C ILE A 93 19.60 -14.83 -4.73
N ILE A 94 18.42 -14.25 -4.89
CA ILE A 94 18.15 -13.16 -5.84
C ILE A 94 17.54 -12.01 -5.05
N LYS A 95 18.11 -10.81 -5.16
CA LYS A 95 17.58 -9.57 -4.60
C LYS A 95 17.36 -8.57 -5.74
N GLU A 96 16.17 -8.00 -5.86
CA GLU A 96 15.84 -6.93 -6.80
C GLU A 96 16.28 -7.17 -8.28
N GLU A 97 16.53 -8.42 -8.66
CA GLU A 97 16.86 -8.76 -10.05
C GLU A 97 15.59 -8.85 -10.91
N ARG A 98 15.65 -8.26 -12.10
CA ARG A 98 14.54 -8.33 -13.05
C ARG A 98 14.53 -9.68 -13.77
N LEU A 99 13.49 -10.42 -13.57
CA LEU A 99 13.20 -11.66 -14.27
C LEU A 99 12.17 -11.43 -15.39
N TRP A 100 12.26 -12.21 -16.46
CA TRP A 100 11.41 -12.11 -17.62
C TRP A 100 10.62 -13.40 -17.85
N TYR A 101 9.33 -13.23 -18.13
CA TYR A 101 8.46 -14.34 -18.50
C TYR A 101 8.52 -14.59 -20.00
N ARG A 102 8.59 -15.84 -20.41
CA ARG A 102 8.54 -16.38 -21.79
C ARG A 102 8.39 -15.34 -22.91
N GLY A 103 9.42 -15.14 -23.72
CA GLY A 103 9.40 -14.18 -24.82
C GLY A 103 9.26 -12.72 -24.37
N ASN A 104 9.70 -12.41 -23.17
CA ASN A 104 9.66 -11.07 -22.60
C ASN A 104 8.24 -10.45 -22.57
N ARG A 105 7.21 -11.27 -22.35
CA ARG A 105 5.81 -10.80 -22.32
C ARG A 105 5.50 -9.93 -21.11
N TYR A 106 6.11 -10.21 -19.98
CA TYR A 106 6.13 -9.33 -18.78
C TYR A 106 7.39 -9.59 -17.97
N SER A 107 7.65 -8.74 -17.00
CA SER A 107 8.76 -8.90 -16.06
C SER A 107 8.31 -8.68 -14.62
N GLY A 108 9.14 -9.11 -13.68
CA GLY A 108 8.98 -8.84 -12.25
C GLY A 108 10.34 -8.65 -11.60
N LYS A 109 10.39 -7.82 -10.57
CA LYS A 109 11.45 -7.75 -9.59
C LYS A 109 10.82 -8.19 -8.27
N ALA A 110 11.24 -9.32 -7.73
CA ALA A 110 10.91 -9.70 -6.38
C ALA A 110 11.98 -9.12 -5.45
N ASP A 111 11.58 -8.62 -4.30
CA ASP A 111 12.51 -7.96 -3.38
C ASP A 111 13.56 -8.96 -2.87
N PHE A 112 13.12 -10.18 -2.56
CA PHE A 112 14.00 -11.26 -2.16
C PHE A 112 13.47 -12.61 -2.63
N VAL A 113 14.38 -13.45 -3.18
CA VAL A 113 14.09 -14.84 -3.57
C VAL A 113 15.22 -15.73 -3.07
N ALA A 114 14.86 -16.85 -2.47
CA ALA A 114 15.78 -17.92 -2.13
C ALA A 114 15.33 -19.23 -2.81
N ILE A 115 16.26 -19.97 -3.41
CA ILE A 115 15.97 -21.21 -4.14
C ILE A 115 16.97 -22.28 -3.72
N ASP A 116 16.45 -23.45 -3.34
CA ASP A 116 17.22 -24.66 -3.11
C ASP A 116 16.52 -25.83 -3.76
N GLY A 117 17.21 -26.46 -4.73
CA GLY A 117 16.65 -27.51 -5.56
C GLY A 117 15.35 -27.07 -6.27
N LYS A 118 14.24 -27.74 -5.94
CA LYS A 118 12.90 -27.46 -6.49
C LYS A 118 11.99 -26.67 -5.54
N LYS A 119 12.57 -26.09 -4.49
CA LYS A 119 11.86 -25.32 -3.48
C LYS A 119 12.33 -23.87 -3.52
N ALA A 120 11.39 -22.94 -3.46
CA ALA A 120 11.69 -21.51 -3.44
C ALA A 120 10.90 -20.76 -2.38
N LEU A 121 11.48 -19.65 -1.92
CA LEU A 121 10.82 -18.61 -1.14
C LEU A 121 10.86 -17.30 -1.92
N ILE A 122 9.74 -16.61 -2.02
CA ILE A 122 9.62 -15.25 -2.53
C ILE A 122 9.14 -14.37 -1.39
N VAL A 123 9.88 -13.31 -1.07
CA VAL A 123 9.48 -12.29 -0.11
C VAL A 123 9.28 -10.97 -0.83
N ASP A 124 8.24 -10.25 -0.42
CA ASP A 124 7.94 -8.91 -0.91
C ASP A 124 7.64 -8.00 0.28
N TYR A 125 8.35 -6.89 0.36
CA TYR A 125 8.26 -5.92 1.43
C TYR A 125 7.25 -4.83 1.13
N LYS A 126 6.45 -4.47 2.11
CA LYS A 126 5.44 -3.42 2.00
C LYS A 126 5.60 -2.37 3.10
N CYS A 127 6.07 -1.18 2.74
CA CYS A 127 6.30 -0.08 3.68
C CYS A 127 5.03 0.72 4.00
N GLY A 128 3.94 0.51 3.25
CA GLY A 128 2.70 1.26 3.40
C GLY A 128 1.93 0.95 4.69
N ARG A 129 0.99 1.86 5.04
CA ARG A 129 0.10 1.74 6.22
C ARG A 129 -1.28 1.18 5.89
N ILE A 130 -1.54 0.88 4.62
CA ILE A 130 -2.78 0.25 4.15
C ILE A 130 -2.49 -1.23 3.94
N PRO A 131 -3.22 -2.13 4.63
CA PRO A 131 -2.99 -3.56 4.50
C PRO A 131 -3.14 -4.02 3.05
N VAL A 132 -2.21 -4.86 2.58
CA VAL A 132 -2.34 -5.56 1.30
C VAL A 132 -3.12 -6.87 1.49
N SER A 133 -3.62 -7.46 0.39
CA SER A 133 -4.28 -8.76 0.45
C SER A 133 -3.33 -9.85 0.97
N HIS A 134 -3.89 -10.85 1.65
CA HIS A 134 -3.12 -12.00 2.15
C HIS A 134 -2.28 -12.65 1.01
N ALA A 135 -1.09 -13.15 1.33
CA ALA A 135 -0.15 -13.74 0.37
C ALA A 135 -0.79 -14.79 -0.57
N ARG A 136 -1.76 -15.58 -0.07
CA ARG A 136 -2.54 -16.57 -0.84
C ARG A 136 -3.34 -15.94 -1.99
N GLU A 137 -3.90 -14.76 -1.77
CA GLU A 137 -4.82 -14.09 -2.69
C GLU A 137 -4.13 -13.05 -3.55
N ASN A 138 -2.92 -12.65 -3.14
CA ASN A 138 -2.19 -11.56 -3.74
C ASN A 138 -1.81 -11.84 -5.20
N GLY A 139 -2.24 -10.97 -6.10
CA GLY A 139 -1.99 -11.11 -7.53
C GLY A 139 -0.52 -10.93 -7.89
N GLN A 140 0.21 -10.01 -7.25
CA GLN A 140 1.65 -9.83 -7.47
C GLN A 140 2.41 -11.12 -7.14
N MET A 141 2.11 -11.77 -6.01
CA MET A 141 2.73 -13.03 -5.62
C MET A 141 2.46 -14.13 -6.66
N ARG A 142 1.23 -14.26 -7.12
CA ARG A 142 0.85 -15.21 -8.17
C ARG A 142 1.64 -15.01 -9.46
N TRP A 143 1.84 -13.76 -9.88
CA TRP A 143 2.61 -13.43 -11.07
C TRP A 143 4.10 -13.71 -10.87
N ASN A 144 4.65 -13.43 -9.70
CA ASN A 144 6.03 -13.77 -9.35
C ASN A 144 6.26 -15.29 -9.29
N VAL A 145 5.31 -16.07 -8.75
CA VAL A 145 5.37 -17.54 -8.78
C VAL A 145 5.42 -18.07 -10.21
N ALA A 146 4.54 -17.59 -11.10
CA ALA A 146 4.53 -17.99 -12.49
C ALA A 146 5.82 -17.60 -13.24
N LEU A 147 6.40 -16.45 -12.88
CA LEU A 147 7.66 -15.96 -13.43
C LEU A 147 8.84 -16.84 -13.01
N LEU A 148 8.95 -17.13 -11.72
CA LEU A 148 10.05 -17.89 -11.14
C LEU A 148 10.05 -19.34 -11.64
N ASP A 149 8.88 -20.00 -11.65
CA ASP A 149 8.71 -21.37 -12.15
C ASP A 149 9.09 -21.51 -13.64
N CYS A 150 8.95 -20.46 -14.44
CA CYS A 150 9.41 -20.48 -15.83
C CYS A 150 10.91 -20.60 -15.99
N LYS A 151 11.69 -20.15 -14.99
CA LYS A 151 13.16 -20.17 -15.03
C LYS A 151 13.73 -21.38 -14.29
N TYR A 152 13.08 -21.84 -13.20
CA TYR A 152 13.68 -22.78 -12.25
C TYR A 152 12.97 -24.13 -12.10
N ASP A 153 11.84 -24.38 -12.79
CA ASP A 153 11.07 -25.65 -12.75
C ASP A 153 10.83 -26.14 -11.31
N LEU A 154 9.96 -25.45 -10.57
CA LEU A 154 9.80 -25.60 -9.12
C LEU A 154 8.62 -26.53 -8.77
N ASP A 155 8.78 -27.32 -7.69
CA ASP A 155 7.71 -28.14 -7.11
C ASP A 155 6.97 -27.41 -5.97
N TYR A 156 7.66 -26.55 -5.22
CA TYR A 156 7.10 -25.76 -4.12
C TYR A 156 7.60 -24.33 -4.15
N VAL A 157 6.69 -23.37 -4.02
CA VAL A 157 7.02 -21.95 -3.88
C VAL A 157 6.27 -21.38 -2.70
N THR A 158 6.99 -21.03 -1.65
CA THR A 158 6.44 -20.25 -0.53
C THR A 158 6.53 -18.78 -0.88
N VAL A 159 5.43 -18.05 -0.72
CA VAL A 159 5.39 -16.59 -0.87
C VAL A 159 5.11 -15.95 0.47
N ALA A 160 5.75 -14.82 0.76
CA ALA A 160 5.57 -14.07 1.99
C ALA A 160 5.43 -12.58 1.70
N LEU A 161 4.49 -11.94 2.36
CA LEU A 161 4.30 -10.50 2.37
C LEU A 161 4.64 -9.98 3.77
N ILE A 162 5.65 -9.14 3.85
CA ILE A 162 6.14 -8.55 5.08
C ILE A 162 5.70 -7.08 5.13
N GLN A 163 4.78 -6.75 6.04
CA GLN A 163 4.24 -5.41 6.21
C GLN A 163 4.11 -5.07 7.71
N PRO A 164 5.20 -4.75 8.43
CA PRO A 164 5.18 -4.61 9.90
C PRO A 164 4.22 -3.53 10.40
N ARG A 165 4.02 -2.46 9.62
CA ARG A 165 3.07 -1.38 9.95
C ARG A 165 1.60 -1.83 9.97
N CYS A 166 1.31 -3.01 9.44
CA CYS A 166 -0.06 -3.55 9.35
C CYS A 166 -0.26 -4.84 10.15
N GLY A 167 0.80 -5.47 10.63
CA GLY A 167 0.73 -6.67 11.46
C GLY A 167 1.77 -7.73 11.09
N ALA A 168 1.52 -8.97 11.50
CA ALA A 168 2.40 -10.09 11.22
C ALA A 168 2.47 -10.41 9.72
N PRO A 169 3.59 -10.97 9.24
CA PRO A 169 3.72 -11.43 7.86
C PRO A 169 2.64 -12.44 7.47
N THR A 170 2.18 -12.35 6.23
CA THR A 170 1.29 -13.37 5.66
C THR A 170 2.07 -14.28 4.72
N MET A 171 1.80 -15.57 4.75
CA MET A 171 2.51 -16.58 3.97
C MET A 171 1.54 -17.52 3.28
N HIS A 172 1.98 -18.10 2.15
CA HIS A 172 1.28 -19.18 1.47
C HIS A 172 2.27 -20.01 0.65
N THR A 173 2.12 -21.33 0.67
CA THR A 173 2.93 -22.24 -0.16
C THR A 173 2.09 -22.75 -1.32
N TYR A 174 2.58 -22.51 -2.52
CA TYR A 174 2.08 -23.09 -3.76
C TYR A 174 2.78 -24.43 -3.99
N ASP A 175 2.01 -25.49 -4.10
CA ASP A 175 2.48 -26.78 -4.59
C ASP A 175 2.46 -26.84 -6.13
N LEU A 176 2.93 -27.92 -6.71
CA LEU A 176 3.01 -28.07 -8.18
C LEU A 176 1.65 -27.88 -8.91
N PRO A 177 0.50 -28.40 -8.43
CA PRO A 177 -0.82 -28.07 -8.95
C PRO A 177 -1.15 -26.56 -8.90
N ASP A 178 -0.86 -25.90 -7.79
CA ASP A 178 -1.12 -24.47 -7.59
C ASP A 178 -0.21 -23.60 -8.47
N ILE A 179 1.07 -23.96 -8.62
CA ILE A 179 2.01 -23.32 -9.54
C ILE A 179 1.50 -23.40 -10.98
N LYS A 180 1.05 -24.60 -11.41
CA LYS A 180 0.46 -24.79 -12.74
C LYS A 180 -0.82 -23.96 -12.93
N LYS A 181 -1.64 -23.83 -11.88
CA LYS A 181 -2.85 -22.99 -11.89
C LYS A 181 -2.50 -21.51 -12.00
N ALA A 182 -1.50 -21.03 -11.25
CA ALA A 182 -0.98 -19.66 -11.32
C ALA A 182 -0.49 -19.35 -12.75
N ARG A 183 0.32 -20.21 -13.35
CA ARG A 183 0.79 -20.07 -14.74
C ARG A 183 -0.36 -20.00 -15.76
N ARG A 184 -1.35 -20.89 -15.64
CA ARG A 184 -2.53 -20.85 -16.52
C ARG A 184 -3.29 -19.54 -16.39
N LYS A 185 -3.49 -19.05 -15.17
CA LYS A 185 -4.18 -17.77 -14.91
C LYS A 185 -3.41 -16.61 -15.54
N VAL A 186 -2.11 -16.50 -15.28
CA VAL A 186 -1.25 -15.45 -15.84
C VAL A 186 -1.24 -15.50 -17.37
N THR A 187 -1.01 -16.69 -17.94
CA THR A 187 -1.00 -16.87 -19.42
C THR A 187 -2.36 -16.47 -20.05
N SER A 188 -3.47 -16.82 -19.40
CA SER A 188 -4.81 -16.44 -19.86
C SER A 188 -5.02 -14.92 -19.80
N THR A 189 -4.57 -14.28 -18.71
CA THR A 189 -4.64 -12.83 -18.55
C THR A 189 -3.80 -12.12 -19.62
N LEU A 190 -2.57 -12.56 -19.85
CA LEU A 190 -1.70 -11.99 -20.88
C LEU A 190 -2.31 -12.09 -22.29
N ARG A 191 -2.92 -13.23 -22.66
CA ARG A 191 -3.61 -13.37 -23.95
C ARG A 191 -4.75 -12.36 -24.13
N LYS A 192 -5.50 -12.10 -23.06
CA LYS A 192 -6.57 -11.10 -23.08
C LYS A 192 -6.06 -9.66 -23.14
N MET A 193 -4.91 -9.39 -22.53
CA MET A 193 -4.24 -8.08 -22.57
C MET A 193 -3.64 -7.79 -23.95
N GLU A 194 -3.13 -8.82 -24.64
CA GLU A 194 -2.47 -8.73 -25.93
C GLU A 194 -3.45 -8.77 -27.12
N GLY A 195 -4.74 -8.99 -26.89
CA GLY A 195 -5.77 -8.93 -27.92
C GLY A 195 -5.94 -7.52 -28.48
N ASP A 196 -6.52 -7.42 -29.68
CA ASP A 196 -6.71 -6.14 -30.38
C ASP A 196 -7.58 -5.13 -29.58
N ASN A 197 -8.51 -5.62 -28.77
CA ASN A 197 -9.41 -4.78 -27.97
C ASN A 197 -9.57 -5.33 -26.55
N PRO A 198 -8.55 -5.22 -25.68
CA PRO A 198 -8.62 -5.78 -24.34
C PRO A 198 -9.70 -5.09 -23.50
N SER A 199 -10.51 -5.89 -22.81
CA SER A 199 -11.66 -5.41 -22.07
C SER A 199 -11.25 -4.45 -20.94
N LEU A 200 -11.92 -3.29 -20.89
CA LEU A 200 -11.86 -2.35 -19.78
C LEU A 200 -12.90 -2.73 -18.73
N ARG A 201 -12.54 -2.63 -17.47
CA ARG A 201 -13.44 -2.87 -16.36
C ARG A 201 -13.16 -1.87 -15.24
N ALA A 202 -14.07 -0.92 -15.06
CA ALA A 202 -14.00 0.02 -13.94
C ALA A 202 -14.34 -0.68 -12.63
N GLY A 203 -13.54 -0.41 -11.57
CA GLY A 203 -13.73 -0.94 -10.22
C GLY A 203 -12.78 -0.29 -9.23
N GLU A 204 -13.04 -0.48 -7.94
CA GLU A 204 -12.35 0.21 -6.86
C GLU A 204 -10.84 -0.03 -6.87
N LYS A 205 -10.40 -1.30 -6.86
CA LYS A 205 -8.99 -1.67 -6.74
C LYS A 205 -8.18 -1.24 -7.95
N GLN A 206 -8.57 -1.72 -9.14
CA GLN A 206 -7.81 -1.52 -10.38
C GLN A 206 -7.83 -0.08 -10.89
N CYS A 207 -8.81 0.75 -10.52
CA CYS A 207 -8.87 2.17 -10.91
C CYS A 207 -8.19 3.10 -9.92
N LYS A 208 -7.99 2.70 -8.67
CA LYS A 208 -7.42 3.54 -7.60
C LYS A 208 -6.10 4.21 -8.01
N TYR A 209 -5.18 3.42 -8.55
CA TYR A 209 -3.86 3.87 -9.00
C TYR A 209 -3.69 3.79 -10.54
N CYS A 210 -4.81 3.72 -11.28
CA CYS A 210 -4.75 3.72 -12.74
C CYS A 210 -4.40 5.11 -13.26
N LYS A 211 -3.34 5.22 -14.04
CA LYS A 211 -2.90 6.49 -14.65
C LYS A 211 -3.94 7.02 -15.64
N ALA A 212 -4.65 6.12 -16.32
CA ALA A 212 -5.66 6.46 -17.32
C ALA A 212 -7.04 6.76 -16.75
N LYS A 213 -7.23 6.78 -15.42
CA LYS A 213 -8.56 6.90 -14.79
C LYS A 213 -9.35 8.13 -15.23
N ASN A 214 -8.66 9.24 -15.55
CA ASN A 214 -9.32 10.50 -15.91
C ASN A 214 -9.94 10.50 -17.32
N PHE A 215 -9.48 9.62 -18.21
CA PHE A 215 -9.95 9.52 -19.59
C PHE A 215 -10.38 8.09 -19.97
N CYS A 216 -10.51 7.19 -19.00
CA CYS A 216 -10.97 5.82 -19.22
C CYS A 216 -12.46 5.83 -19.64
N PRO A 217 -12.83 5.32 -20.85
CA PRO A 217 -14.21 5.38 -21.33
C PRO A 217 -15.16 4.56 -20.45
N GLU A 218 -14.71 3.40 -19.94
CA GLU A 218 -15.54 2.56 -19.07
C GLU A 218 -15.79 3.21 -17.69
N LEU A 219 -14.80 3.92 -17.14
CA LEU A 219 -14.97 4.65 -15.89
C LEU A 219 -15.86 5.88 -16.10
N ASN A 220 -15.68 6.62 -17.20
CA ASN A 220 -16.50 7.77 -17.53
C ASN A 220 -17.97 7.37 -17.72
N LYS A 221 -18.26 6.29 -18.46
CA LYS A 221 -19.60 5.74 -18.62
C LYS A 221 -20.29 5.42 -17.29
N LYS A 222 -19.55 4.83 -16.35
CA LYS A 222 -20.08 4.57 -15.00
C LYS A 222 -20.26 5.84 -14.17
N GLN A 223 -19.39 6.85 -14.34
CA GLN A 223 -19.54 8.16 -13.70
C GLN A 223 -20.80 8.89 -14.20
N GLU A 224 -21.07 8.83 -15.51
CA GLU A 224 -22.31 9.37 -16.08
C GLU A 224 -23.56 8.69 -15.53
N ALA A 225 -23.50 7.39 -15.25
CA ALA A 225 -24.61 6.69 -14.61
C ALA A 225 -24.89 7.22 -13.19
N ILE A 226 -23.84 7.61 -12.43
CA ILE A 226 -23.99 8.22 -11.09
C ILE A 226 -24.67 9.59 -11.20
N THR A 227 -24.30 10.42 -12.19
CA THR A 227 -24.91 11.76 -12.35
C THR A 227 -26.37 11.71 -12.75
N LYS A 228 -26.85 10.56 -13.28
CA LYS A 228 -28.26 10.34 -13.64
C LYS A 228 -29.11 9.79 -12.49
N VAL A 229 -28.50 9.45 -11.35
CA VAL A 229 -29.23 9.04 -10.15
C VAL A 229 -29.95 10.26 -9.58
N GLY A 230 -31.28 10.22 -9.58
CA GLY A 230 -32.10 11.21 -8.90
C GLY A 230 -32.14 10.94 -7.39
N ASP A 231 -33.17 10.22 -6.95
CA ASP A 231 -33.28 9.82 -5.55
C ASP A 231 -32.59 8.46 -5.32
N ALA A 232 -31.53 8.47 -4.51
CA ALA A 232 -30.77 7.27 -4.19
C ALA A 232 -31.58 6.22 -3.42
N THR A 233 -32.67 6.62 -2.76
CA THR A 233 -33.56 5.69 -2.01
C THR A 233 -34.39 4.79 -2.93
N THR A 234 -34.52 5.14 -4.21
CA THR A 234 -35.25 4.36 -5.21
C THR A 234 -34.40 3.28 -5.89
N LEU A 235 -33.11 3.24 -5.61
CA LEU A 235 -32.19 2.29 -6.22
C LEU A 235 -32.38 0.89 -5.63
N THR A 236 -32.35 -0.12 -6.48
CA THR A 236 -32.28 -1.51 -6.05
C THR A 236 -30.92 -1.83 -5.42
N THR A 237 -30.83 -2.87 -4.59
CA THR A 237 -29.58 -3.31 -3.97
C THR A 237 -28.48 -3.64 -4.98
N ASN A 238 -28.85 -4.19 -6.16
CA ASN A 238 -27.88 -4.47 -7.23
C ASN A 238 -27.34 -3.18 -7.85
N GLN A 239 -28.20 -2.19 -8.11
CA GLN A 239 -27.78 -0.87 -8.60
C GLN A 239 -26.88 -0.15 -7.60
N LEU A 240 -27.22 -0.21 -6.30
CA LEU A 240 -26.38 0.33 -5.24
C LEU A 240 -25.01 -0.36 -5.21
N ALA A 241 -24.96 -1.69 -5.30
CA ALA A 241 -23.70 -2.44 -5.30
C ALA A 241 -22.79 -2.07 -6.49
N GLU A 242 -23.37 -1.87 -7.67
CA GLU A 242 -22.64 -1.41 -8.87
C GLU A 242 -22.09 0.01 -8.69
N LEU A 243 -22.91 0.94 -8.19
CA LEU A 243 -22.51 2.33 -7.96
C LEU A 243 -21.44 2.43 -6.86
N LEU A 244 -21.57 1.73 -5.74
CA LEU A 244 -20.59 1.68 -4.66
C LEU A 244 -19.20 1.21 -5.15
N THR A 245 -19.16 0.35 -6.16
CA THR A 245 -17.89 -0.11 -6.75
C THR A 245 -17.12 1.02 -7.46
N VAL A 246 -17.81 2.07 -7.90
CA VAL A 246 -17.23 3.16 -8.72
C VAL A 246 -17.08 4.47 -7.95
N LEU A 247 -17.86 4.65 -6.88
CA LEU A 247 -17.87 5.87 -6.07
C LEU A 247 -16.46 6.33 -5.64
N PRO A 248 -15.54 5.47 -5.15
CA PRO A 248 -14.20 5.92 -4.77
C PRO A 248 -13.41 6.56 -5.91
N ALA A 249 -13.64 6.11 -7.16
CA ALA A 249 -12.98 6.70 -8.31
C ALA A 249 -13.58 8.07 -8.69
N VAL A 250 -14.90 8.24 -8.49
CA VAL A 250 -15.59 9.53 -8.70
C VAL A 250 -15.13 10.55 -7.64
N GLU A 251 -15.10 10.15 -6.39
CA GLU A 251 -14.61 10.98 -5.28
C GLU A 251 -13.15 11.43 -5.51
N ALA A 252 -12.29 10.50 -5.95
CA ALA A 252 -10.90 10.82 -6.31
C ALA A 252 -10.81 11.84 -7.46
N LYS A 253 -11.68 11.73 -8.48
CA LYS A 253 -11.75 12.69 -9.59
C LYS A 253 -12.23 14.06 -9.12
N CYS A 254 -13.28 14.10 -8.29
CA CYS A 254 -13.76 15.35 -7.69
C CYS A 254 -12.68 16.03 -6.86
N LYS A 255 -11.91 15.25 -6.08
CA LYS A 255 -10.80 15.75 -5.28
C LYS A 255 -9.67 16.32 -6.18
N ALA A 256 -9.33 15.63 -7.26
CA ALA A 256 -8.32 16.09 -8.21
C ALA A 256 -8.72 17.40 -8.91
N ILE A 257 -9.99 17.53 -9.33
CA ILE A 257 -10.52 18.77 -9.91
C ILE A 257 -10.39 19.93 -8.90
N LYS A 258 -10.80 19.70 -7.65
CA LYS A 258 -10.68 20.73 -6.59
C LYS A 258 -9.23 21.12 -6.30
N ALA A 259 -8.31 20.14 -6.31
CA ALA A 259 -6.88 20.40 -6.11
C ALA A 259 -6.31 21.27 -7.24
N HIS A 260 -6.58 20.90 -8.49
CA HIS A 260 -6.12 21.65 -9.65
C HIS A 260 -6.73 23.07 -9.71
N ALA A 261 -8.03 23.21 -9.40
CA ALA A 261 -8.66 24.53 -9.29
C ALA A 261 -7.99 25.39 -8.20
N LYS A 262 -7.62 24.78 -7.06
CA LYS A 262 -6.89 25.48 -5.99
C LYS A 262 -5.52 25.95 -6.45
N GLU A 263 -4.76 25.12 -7.16
CA GLU A 263 -3.45 25.49 -7.73
C GLU A 263 -3.58 26.67 -8.70
N LEU A 264 -4.51 26.60 -9.65
CA LEU A 264 -4.76 27.69 -10.59
C LEU A 264 -5.11 29.02 -9.90
N LEU A 265 -5.97 28.96 -8.87
CA LEU A 265 -6.37 30.16 -8.11
C LEU A 265 -5.26 30.67 -7.17
N GLN A 266 -4.32 29.81 -6.74
CA GLN A 266 -3.11 30.24 -6.01
C GLN A 266 -2.15 31.01 -6.91
N ASP A 267 -1.98 30.54 -8.14
CA ASP A 267 -1.09 31.19 -9.13
C ASP A 267 -1.73 32.48 -9.70
N ASN A 268 -3.03 32.46 -9.95
CA ASN A 268 -3.77 33.61 -10.45
C ASN A 268 -5.18 33.64 -9.84
N PRO A 269 -5.48 34.59 -8.92
CA PRO A 269 -6.78 34.70 -8.25
C PRO A 269 -7.99 34.86 -9.18
N ASN A 270 -7.77 35.30 -10.42
CA ASN A 270 -8.82 35.48 -11.43
C ASN A 270 -8.85 34.35 -12.49
N ALA A 271 -8.12 33.26 -12.26
CA ALA A 271 -8.00 32.18 -13.25
C ALA A 271 -9.33 31.45 -13.53
N ILE A 272 -10.26 31.47 -12.57
CA ILE A 272 -11.56 30.77 -12.68
C ILE A 272 -12.67 31.77 -12.35
N GLU A 273 -13.45 32.13 -13.34
CA GLU A 273 -14.57 33.10 -13.18
C GLU A 273 -15.58 32.60 -12.13
N GLY A 274 -15.90 33.50 -11.18
CA GLY A 274 -16.85 33.23 -10.12
C GLY A 274 -16.33 32.36 -8.95
N TRP A 275 -15.03 32.06 -8.91
CA TRP A 275 -14.42 31.28 -7.82
C TRP A 275 -13.20 32.01 -7.25
N GLU A 276 -13.07 31.96 -5.92
CA GLU A 276 -11.94 32.53 -5.17
C GLU A 276 -11.44 31.57 -4.09
N LEU A 277 -10.19 31.75 -3.64
CA LEU A 277 -9.66 31.04 -2.48
C LEU A 277 -10.13 31.71 -1.18
N SER A 278 -10.89 30.99 -0.39
CA SER A 278 -11.16 31.38 0.99
C SER A 278 -10.01 30.93 1.89
N THR A 279 -9.44 31.87 2.63
CA THR A 279 -8.45 31.55 3.67
C THR A 279 -9.17 31.29 4.98
N PRO A 280 -9.24 30.06 5.49
CA PRO A 280 -9.82 29.78 6.78
C PRO A 280 -9.08 30.54 7.87
N ALA A 281 -9.79 30.94 8.94
CA ALA A 281 -9.14 31.48 10.11
C ALA A 281 -8.07 30.51 10.64
N PRO A 282 -6.89 31.00 11.06
CA PRO A 282 -5.83 30.12 11.53
C PRO A 282 -6.28 29.34 12.77
N THR A 283 -6.15 28.04 12.73
CA THR A 283 -6.32 27.18 13.91
C THR A 283 -5.16 27.41 14.87
N ARG A 284 -5.46 27.70 16.12
CA ARG A 284 -4.45 27.81 17.17
C ARG A 284 -4.29 26.45 17.84
N SER A 285 -3.07 26.05 18.08
CA SER A 285 -2.73 24.84 18.83
C SER A 285 -1.61 25.15 19.82
N ILE A 286 -1.67 24.51 20.96
CA ILE A 286 -0.58 24.56 21.96
C ILE A 286 0.43 23.49 21.58
N GLY A 287 1.62 23.92 21.13
CA GLY A 287 2.69 23.00 20.69
C GLY A 287 3.46 22.35 21.84
N ASN A 288 3.58 23.05 22.96
CA ASN A 288 4.25 22.60 24.17
C ASN A 288 3.34 22.79 25.39
N ALA A 289 2.80 21.69 25.90
CA ALA A 289 1.86 21.71 27.03
C ALA A 289 2.55 22.12 28.34
N GLU A 290 3.83 21.75 28.55
CA GLU A 290 4.57 22.12 29.75
C GLU A 290 4.81 23.62 29.83
N SER A 291 5.25 24.23 28.73
CA SER A 291 5.44 25.70 28.66
C SER A 291 4.15 26.44 28.89
N ALA A 292 3.09 25.99 28.21
CA ALA A 292 1.76 26.59 28.37
C ALA A 292 1.22 26.47 29.81
N PHE A 293 1.47 25.36 30.49
CA PHE A 293 1.09 25.20 31.89
C PHE A 293 1.82 26.20 32.79
N LYS A 294 3.15 26.31 32.67
CA LYS A 294 3.97 27.24 33.45
C LYS A 294 3.52 28.69 33.25
N GLU A 295 3.30 29.11 32.02
CA GLU A 295 2.84 30.45 31.68
C GLU A 295 1.49 30.76 32.33
N LEU A 296 0.54 29.82 32.33
CA LEU A 296 -0.76 29.98 32.94
C LEU A 296 -0.73 29.90 34.50
N GLU A 297 0.14 29.06 35.03
CA GLU A 297 0.34 28.93 36.49
C GLU A 297 1.01 30.17 37.07
N ASP A 298 2.02 30.72 36.42
CA ASP A 298 2.72 31.96 36.85
C ASP A 298 1.74 33.15 36.94
N GLU A 299 0.73 33.21 36.06
CA GLU A 299 -0.33 34.21 36.08
C GLU A 299 -1.52 33.80 36.96
N SER A 300 -1.44 32.66 37.65
CA SER A 300 -2.53 32.13 38.52
C SER A 300 -3.87 31.94 37.80
N LEU A 301 -3.83 31.64 36.49
CA LEU A 301 -5.02 31.48 35.65
C LEU A 301 -5.60 30.07 35.66
N ILE A 302 -4.84 29.06 36.06
CA ILE A 302 -5.27 27.66 36.08
C ILE A 302 -4.60 26.86 37.19
N SER A 303 -5.31 25.88 37.76
CA SER A 303 -4.71 24.90 38.66
C SER A 303 -4.13 23.72 37.87
N PRO A 304 -3.18 22.92 38.44
CA PRO A 304 -2.66 21.71 37.80
C PRO A 304 -3.76 20.73 37.37
N GLU A 305 -4.79 20.53 38.23
CA GLU A 305 -5.92 19.64 37.94
C GLU A 305 -6.78 20.19 36.81
N GLY A 306 -7.00 21.51 36.77
CA GLY A 306 -7.74 22.18 35.69
C GLY A 306 -7.01 22.08 34.35
N PHE A 307 -5.68 22.22 34.35
CA PHE A 307 -4.88 22.07 33.14
C PHE A 307 -4.92 20.64 32.63
N LEU A 308 -4.70 19.64 33.49
CA LEU A 308 -4.79 18.24 33.13
C LEU A 308 -6.16 17.86 32.59
N ALA A 309 -7.24 18.37 33.18
CA ALA A 309 -8.60 18.14 32.68
C ALA A 309 -8.85 18.73 31.27
N SER A 310 -8.12 19.78 30.90
CA SER A 310 -8.19 20.39 29.57
C SER A 310 -7.33 19.70 28.51
N CYS A 311 -6.40 18.81 28.92
CA CYS A 311 -5.51 18.10 28.00
C CYS A 311 -6.18 16.87 27.38
N SER A 312 -5.95 16.68 26.08
CA SER A 312 -6.29 15.41 25.41
C SER A 312 -5.04 14.55 25.25
N VAL A 313 -5.12 13.29 25.69
CA VAL A 313 -4.00 12.36 25.59
C VAL A 313 -4.13 11.51 24.32
N SER A 314 -3.16 11.64 23.42
CA SER A 314 -3.09 10.77 22.25
C SER A 314 -2.62 9.36 22.64
N VAL A 315 -3.49 8.37 22.46
CA VAL A 315 -3.18 6.96 22.76
C VAL A 315 -1.96 6.46 21.99
N THR A 316 -1.75 6.92 20.76
CA THR A 316 -0.61 6.53 19.92
C THR A 316 0.70 7.18 20.38
N LYS A 317 0.67 8.47 20.73
CA LYS A 317 1.85 9.15 21.29
C LYS A 317 2.25 8.52 22.61
N LEU A 318 1.27 8.29 23.51
CA LEU A 318 1.53 7.64 24.79
C LEU A 318 2.14 6.23 24.63
N GLN A 319 1.71 5.46 23.65
CA GLN A 319 2.32 4.16 23.37
C GLN A 319 3.80 4.28 22.99
N ARG A 320 4.14 5.29 22.17
CA ARG A 320 5.54 5.54 21.79
C ARG A 320 6.38 5.94 23.01
N GLU A 321 5.91 6.87 23.82
CA GLU A 321 6.59 7.29 25.05
C GLU A 321 6.80 6.11 26.02
N VAL A 322 5.80 5.22 26.15
CA VAL A 322 5.94 3.98 26.97
C VAL A 322 7.02 3.08 26.37
N ALA A 323 7.06 2.90 25.06
CA ALA A 323 8.09 2.09 24.42
C ALA A 323 9.50 2.67 24.61
N GLU A 324 9.66 3.98 24.42
CA GLU A 324 10.93 4.70 24.59
C GLU A 324 11.40 4.67 26.06
N HIS A 325 10.50 4.92 27.01
CA HIS A 325 10.84 4.94 28.44
C HIS A 325 11.21 3.55 29.00
N THR A 326 10.55 2.51 28.50
CA THR A 326 10.72 1.13 29.03
C THR A 326 11.68 0.27 28.22
N GLY A 327 12.07 0.69 27.02
CA GLY A 327 12.83 -0.12 26.06
C GLY A 327 12.02 -1.30 25.46
N MET A 328 10.70 -1.35 25.67
CA MET A 328 9.84 -2.39 25.12
C MET A 328 9.63 -2.22 23.62
N GLY A 329 9.47 -3.35 22.90
CA GLY A 329 9.00 -3.30 21.52
C GLY A 329 7.59 -2.69 21.39
N PRO A 330 7.22 -2.11 20.21
CA PRO A 330 5.95 -1.38 20.03
C PRO A 330 4.70 -2.20 20.37
N THR A 331 4.70 -3.49 20.06
CA THR A 331 3.57 -4.40 20.33
C THR A 331 3.41 -4.67 21.83
N GLU A 332 4.51 -4.89 22.52
CA GLU A 332 4.51 -5.12 23.97
C GLU A 332 4.15 -3.86 24.75
N ALA A 333 4.69 -2.71 24.37
CA ALA A 333 4.32 -1.40 24.91
C ALA A 333 2.80 -1.13 24.73
N LYS A 334 2.23 -1.46 23.57
CA LYS A 334 0.78 -1.37 23.33
C LYS A 334 0.00 -2.26 24.28
N ARG A 335 0.39 -3.52 24.41
CA ARG A 335 -0.28 -4.48 25.30
C ARG A 335 -0.23 -4.01 26.75
N ARG A 336 0.96 -3.67 27.23
CA ARG A 336 1.17 -3.26 28.62
C ARG A 336 0.45 -1.96 28.96
N LYS A 337 0.52 -0.96 28.09
CA LYS A 337 -0.26 0.27 28.22
C LYS A 337 -1.75 0.00 28.32
N ASN A 338 -2.31 -0.85 27.46
CA ASN A 338 -3.73 -1.16 27.46
C ASN A 338 -4.16 -1.91 28.74
N GLU A 339 -3.33 -2.82 29.25
CA GLU A 339 -3.55 -3.51 30.53
C GLU A 339 -3.62 -2.52 31.70
N VAL A 340 -2.65 -1.63 31.77
CA VAL A 340 -2.56 -0.64 32.88
C VAL A 340 -3.69 0.40 32.82
N LEU A 341 -4.07 0.83 31.62
CA LEU A 341 -5.07 1.86 31.43
C LEU A 341 -6.50 1.31 31.21
N ALA A 342 -6.72 0.03 31.43
CA ALA A 342 -8.00 -0.61 31.14
C ALA A 342 -9.21 0.09 31.78
N SER A 343 -9.06 0.63 32.99
CA SER A 343 -10.10 1.38 33.71
C SER A 343 -10.23 2.85 33.27
N SER A 344 -9.20 3.41 32.64
CA SER A 344 -9.15 4.82 32.23
C SER A 344 -9.39 5.01 30.73
N MET A 345 -9.45 3.92 29.95
CA MET A 345 -9.72 3.95 28.53
C MET A 345 -11.22 3.78 28.28
N SER A 346 -11.78 4.72 27.52
CA SER A 346 -13.14 4.57 26.97
C SER A 346 -13.06 4.30 25.47
N GLU A 347 -13.81 3.30 25.00
CA GLU A 347 -13.99 3.06 23.57
C GLU A 347 -15.19 3.85 23.06
N LYS A 348 -14.94 4.80 22.16
CA LYS A 348 -16.02 5.45 21.41
C LYS A 348 -16.34 4.57 20.22
N GLN A 349 -17.53 4.02 20.19
CA GLN A 349 -18.01 3.28 19.02
C GLN A 349 -18.02 4.20 17.81
N GLN A 350 -17.30 3.81 16.76
CA GLN A 350 -17.32 4.55 15.50
C GLN A 350 -18.57 4.18 14.70
N GLU A 351 -19.07 5.13 13.93
CA GLU A 351 -20.17 4.83 13.00
C GLU A 351 -19.75 3.72 12.02
N PRO A 352 -20.68 2.79 11.69
CA PRO A 352 -20.42 1.76 10.70
C PRO A 352 -19.99 2.36 9.37
N ARG A 353 -18.93 1.82 8.78
CA ARG A 353 -18.45 2.23 7.46
C ARG A 353 -18.84 1.18 6.43
N ILE A 354 -19.31 1.66 5.29
CA ILE A 354 -19.60 0.78 4.15
C ILE A 354 -18.26 0.24 3.63
N ARG A 355 -18.12 -1.09 3.59
CA ARG A 355 -16.98 -1.79 2.99
C ARG A 355 -17.46 -2.98 2.20
N ARG A 356 -16.68 -3.40 1.21
CA ARG A 356 -16.94 -4.65 0.50
C ARG A 356 -16.74 -5.83 1.45
N SER A 357 -17.69 -6.78 1.46
CA SER A 357 -17.49 -8.09 2.11
C SER A 357 -16.38 -8.87 1.39
N ALA A 358 -15.61 -9.61 2.15
CA ALA A 358 -14.50 -10.43 1.66
C ALA A 358 -15.01 -11.59 0.77
#